data_a5d34ba20f4a66d5ebc8e438e24df0dc
#
_entry.id   a5d34ba20f4a66d5ebc8e438e24df0dc
#
_cell.length_a   1.000
_cell.length_b   1.000
_cell.length_c   1.000
_cell.angle_alpha   90.00
_cell.angle_beta   90.00
_cell.angle_gamma   90.00
#
_symmetry.space_group_name_H-M   'P 1'
#
loop_
_entity.id
_entity.type
_entity.pdbx_description
1 polymer ?
#
loop_
_entity_poly.entity_id
_entity_poly.type
_entity_poly.pdbx_seq_one_letter_code
_entity_poly.pdbx_strand_id
1 'polypeptide(L)'
;METEKQSLVERDFRVGPWLVEPSLNRISRGDATIQLELRIMDVLVFLASRAGEVVSRQEIVDAVWATEVISDNTLTHTIAEIRSAFGDDVRNPRYIETFHRRGYRLMAPVVVEEKPSGDVAKFPGPRESPVLEDEPDPYPGLAPFTETDVEFFFGREPEVAQMWRKLTSRRLLAVIGPSGVGKTSFLRAG
;
A
#
# COMPACT_ATOMS: atom_id res chain seq x y z
N MET A 1 1.83 -2.56 24.05
CA MET A 1 0.61 -3.00 23.31
C MET A 1 0.26 -2.14 22.09
N GLU A 2 0.54 -0.83 22.06
CA GLU A 2 0.40 0.00 20.84
C GLU A 2 1.50 -0.25 19.82
N THR A 3 2.68 -0.65 20.24
CA THR A 3 3.86 -0.84 19.39
C THR A 3 3.74 -2.06 18.45
N GLU A 4 3.04 -3.14 18.85
CA GLU A 4 2.82 -4.32 18.00
C GLU A 4 1.75 -4.09 16.92
N LYS A 5 0.75 -3.25 17.21
CA LYS A 5 -0.32 -2.90 16.28
C LYS A 5 0.21 -2.05 15.11
N GLN A 6 1.12 -1.13 15.37
CA GLN A 6 1.80 -0.30 14.38
C GLN A 6 2.76 -1.11 13.50
N SER A 7 3.28 -2.22 14.05
CA SER A 7 4.26 -3.08 13.36
C SER A 7 3.66 -3.90 12.20
N LEU A 8 2.37 -4.32 12.26
CA LEU A 8 1.74 -5.14 11.22
C LEU A 8 1.16 -4.34 10.05
N VAL A 9 0.87 -3.04 10.24
CA VAL A 9 0.39 -2.16 9.15
C VAL A 9 1.49 -1.90 8.12
N GLU A 10 2.74 -1.87 8.57
CA GLU A 10 3.91 -1.52 7.75
C GLU A 10 4.74 -2.74 7.30
N ARG A 11 4.43 -3.93 7.79
CA ARG A 11 5.19 -5.15 7.52
C ARG A 11 4.35 -6.20 6.85
N ASP A 12 5.00 -6.94 5.97
CA ASP A 12 4.41 -8.11 5.38
C ASP A 12 4.35 -9.23 6.44
N PHE A 13 3.26 -9.98 6.46
CA PHE A 13 3.08 -11.09 7.39
C PHE A 13 2.34 -12.26 6.73
N ARG A 14 2.47 -13.45 7.32
CA ARG A 14 1.73 -14.62 6.86
C ARG A 14 0.57 -14.96 7.77
N VAL A 15 -0.54 -15.33 7.15
CA VAL A 15 -1.71 -15.95 7.80
C VAL A 15 -1.81 -17.37 7.26
N GLY A 16 -1.25 -18.34 7.97
CA GLY A 16 -1.06 -19.68 7.45
C GLY A 16 -0.24 -19.66 6.14
N PRO A 17 -0.78 -20.21 5.01
CA PRO A 17 -0.07 -20.21 3.72
C PRO A 17 -0.18 -18.90 2.92
N TRP A 18 -0.95 -17.93 3.39
CA TRP A 18 -1.18 -16.67 2.71
C TRP A 18 -0.16 -15.61 3.16
N LEU A 19 0.51 -14.98 2.21
CA LEU A 19 1.27 -13.75 2.42
C LEU A 19 0.29 -12.58 2.37
N VAL A 20 0.33 -11.72 3.37
CA VAL A 20 -0.45 -10.48 3.45
C VAL A 20 0.51 -9.31 3.33
N GLU A 21 0.24 -8.44 2.37
CA GLU A 21 1.04 -7.25 2.05
C GLU A 21 0.15 -6.00 2.25
N PRO A 22 0.08 -5.46 3.49
CA PRO A 22 -0.84 -4.37 3.82
C PRO A 22 -0.61 -3.10 2.99
N SER A 23 0.66 -2.75 2.74
CA SER A 23 1.02 -1.57 1.95
C SER A 23 0.50 -1.61 0.50
N LEU A 24 0.25 -2.81 -0.03
CA LEU A 24 -0.29 -3.05 -1.37
C LEU A 24 -1.77 -3.45 -1.36
N ASN A 25 -2.40 -3.53 -0.19
CA ASN A 25 -3.76 -4.07 -0.02
C ASN A 25 -3.96 -5.43 -0.71
N ARG A 26 -2.98 -6.32 -0.57
CA ARG A 26 -2.91 -7.55 -1.36
C ARG A 26 -2.65 -8.76 -0.47
N ILE A 27 -3.24 -9.89 -0.84
CA ILE A 27 -2.88 -11.20 -0.30
C ILE A 27 -2.47 -12.13 -1.43
N SER A 28 -1.52 -13.03 -1.18
CA SER A 28 -1.05 -13.98 -2.17
C SER A 28 -0.75 -15.35 -1.59
N ARG A 29 -0.92 -16.40 -2.42
CA ARG A 29 -0.59 -17.78 -2.09
C ARG A 29 -0.16 -18.52 -3.36
N GLY A 30 1.12 -18.88 -3.48
CA GLY A 30 1.69 -19.38 -4.73
C GLY A 30 1.51 -18.36 -5.85
N ASP A 31 0.93 -18.77 -6.95
CA ASP A 31 0.67 -17.90 -8.10
C ASP A 31 -0.64 -17.11 -7.99
N ALA A 32 -1.47 -17.39 -6.99
CA ALA A 32 -2.73 -16.69 -6.78
C ALA A 32 -2.49 -15.39 -6.00
N THR A 33 -2.97 -14.29 -6.57
CA THR A 33 -2.92 -12.95 -5.96
C THR A 33 -4.33 -12.35 -5.96
N ILE A 34 -4.75 -11.81 -4.82
CA ILE A 34 -6.05 -11.20 -4.61
C ILE A 34 -5.86 -9.80 -4.06
N GLN A 35 -6.44 -8.81 -4.73
CA GLN A 35 -6.49 -7.44 -4.26
C GLN A 35 -7.67 -7.28 -3.31
N LEU A 36 -7.44 -6.68 -2.15
CA LEU A 36 -8.47 -6.37 -1.16
C LEU A 36 -8.76 -4.86 -1.16
N GLU A 37 -9.95 -4.48 -0.76
CA GLU A 37 -10.26 -3.08 -0.46
C GLU A 37 -9.57 -2.65 0.85
N LEU A 38 -9.26 -1.36 0.97
CA LEU A 38 -8.54 -0.81 2.11
C LEU A 38 -9.17 -1.21 3.46
N ARG A 39 -10.49 -1.05 3.59
CA ARG A 39 -11.19 -1.39 4.85
C ARG A 39 -11.18 -2.87 5.17
N ILE A 40 -11.17 -3.73 4.15
CA ILE A 40 -11.05 -5.18 4.33
C ILE A 40 -9.66 -5.53 4.83
N MET A 41 -8.63 -4.89 4.28
CA MET A 41 -7.24 -5.05 4.73
C MET A 41 -7.07 -4.53 6.18
N ASP A 42 -7.63 -3.37 6.52
CA ASP A 42 -7.57 -2.82 7.88
C ASP A 42 -8.15 -3.79 8.92
N VAL A 43 -9.30 -4.40 8.62
CA VAL A 43 -9.91 -5.42 9.50
C VAL A 43 -9.04 -6.67 9.59
N LEU A 44 -8.46 -7.13 8.48
CA LEU A 44 -7.56 -8.29 8.48
C LEU A 44 -6.32 -8.04 9.33
N VAL A 45 -5.66 -6.90 9.16
CA VAL A 45 -4.49 -6.48 9.95
C VAL A 45 -4.85 -6.38 11.43
N PHE A 46 -6.01 -5.80 11.75
CA PHE A 46 -6.47 -5.69 13.14
C PHE A 46 -6.69 -7.07 13.78
N LEU A 47 -7.34 -8.01 13.08
CA LEU A 47 -7.52 -9.38 13.57
C LEU A 47 -6.18 -10.13 13.68
N ALA A 48 -5.25 -9.89 12.75
CA ALA A 48 -3.92 -10.49 12.78
C ALA A 48 -3.08 -9.99 13.97
N SER A 49 -3.21 -8.71 14.34
CA SER A 49 -2.53 -8.15 15.52
C SER A 49 -3.02 -8.75 16.85
N ARG A 50 -4.16 -9.43 16.83
CA ARG A 50 -4.76 -10.15 17.98
C ARG A 50 -5.07 -11.61 17.61
N ALA A 51 -4.17 -12.24 16.86
CA ALA A 51 -4.36 -13.63 16.45
C ALA A 51 -4.54 -14.55 17.66
N GLY A 52 -5.54 -15.43 17.58
CA GLY A 52 -5.91 -16.33 18.69
C GLY A 52 -6.87 -15.74 19.71
N GLU A 53 -7.07 -14.43 19.76
CA GLU A 53 -8.00 -13.78 20.68
C GLU A 53 -9.38 -13.59 20.06
N VAL A 54 -10.43 -13.62 20.90
CA VAL A 54 -11.80 -13.25 20.47
C VAL A 54 -11.93 -11.74 20.57
N VAL A 55 -12.02 -11.08 19.45
CA VAL A 55 -12.18 -9.63 19.33
C VAL A 55 -13.66 -9.31 19.15
N SER A 56 -14.19 -8.40 19.94
CA SER A 56 -15.60 -8.00 19.86
C SER A 56 -15.87 -7.19 18.59
N ARG A 57 -17.15 -7.19 18.17
CA ARG A 57 -17.59 -6.38 17.01
C ARG A 57 -17.29 -4.90 17.22
N GLN A 58 -17.54 -4.41 18.46
CA GLN A 58 -17.31 -3.00 18.79
C GLN A 58 -15.83 -2.62 18.70
N GLU A 59 -14.92 -3.45 19.23
CA GLU A 59 -13.48 -3.20 19.14
C GLU A 59 -12.99 -3.12 17.69
N ILE A 60 -13.52 -3.98 16.80
CA ILE A 60 -13.16 -3.93 15.38
C ILE A 60 -13.67 -2.62 14.73
N VAL A 61 -14.92 -2.27 15.02
CA VAL A 61 -15.55 -1.05 14.49
C VAL A 61 -14.81 0.20 14.97
N ASP A 62 -14.54 0.31 16.24
CA ASP A 62 -13.83 1.44 16.84
C ASP A 62 -12.40 1.57 16.31
N ALA A 63 -11.76 0.45 16.01
CA ALA A 63 -10.39 0.44 15.49
C ALA A 63 -10.26 0.81 14.01
N VAL A 64 -11.26 0.45 13.19
CA VAL A 64 -11.19 0.60 11.73
C VAL A 64 -12.05 1.75 11.22
N TRP A 65 -13.15 2.06 11.91
CA TRP A 65 -14.10 3.12 11.53
C TRP A 65 -14.30 4.17 12.61
N ALA A 66 -13.26 4.51 13.37
CA ALA A 66 -13.29 5.38 14.57
C ALA A 66 -14.13 6.66 14.44
N THR A 67 -14.30 7.19 13.22
CA THR A 67 -15.03 8.44 12.94
C THR A 67 -16.29 8.25 12.08
N GLU A 68 -16.59 7.02 11.67
CA GLU A 68 -17.69 6.73 10.75
C GLU A 68 -18.79 5.92 11.46
N VAL A 69 -20.05 6.31 11.27
CA VAL A 69 -21.18 5.50 11.72
C VAL A 69 -21.45 4.44 10.66
N ILE A 70 -21.15 3.19 10.97
CA ILE A 70 -21.39 2.06 10.07
C ILE A 70 -22.61 1.25 10.49
N SER A 71 -23.23 0.58 9.51
CA SER A 71 -24.30 -0.39 9.80
C SER A 71 -23.74 -1.71 10.32
N ASP A 72 -24.54 -2.44 11.11
CA ASP A 72 -24.18 -3.78 11.60
C ASP A 72 -23.82 -4.77 10.47
N ASN A 73 -24.36 -4.55 9.28
CA ASN A 73 -24.10 -5.38 8.10
C ASN A 73 -22.71 -5.12 7.51
N THR A 74 -22.15 -3.91 7.64
CA THR A 74 -20.86 -3.54 7.05
C THR A 74 -19.73 -4.47 7.54
N LEU A 75 -19.57 -4.62 8.85
CA LEU A 75 -18.56 -5.52 9.40
C LEU A 75 -18.80 -6.99 9.01
N THR A 76 -20.07 -7.43 8.99
CA THR A 76 -20.40 -8.79 8.59
C THR A 76 -20.01 -9.05 7.14
N HIS A 77 -20.26 -8.08 6.24
CA HIS A 77 -19.86 -8.14 4.85
C HIS A 77 -18.32 -8.17 4.72
N THR A 78 -17.62 -7.28 5.42
CA THR A 78 -16.16 -7.24 5.42
C THR A 78 -15.54 -8.59 5.84
N ILE A 79 -16.07 -9.22 6.88
CA ILE A 79 -15.62 -10.56 7.31
C ILE A 79 -15.93 -11.63 6.25
N ALA A 80 -17.07 -11.54 5.56
CA ALA A 80 -17.40 -12.46 4.48
C ALA A 80 -16.44 -12.32 3.30
N GLU A 81 -16.05 -11.10 2.94
CA GLU A 81 -15.06 -10.82 1.89
C GLU A 81 -13.67 -11.39 2.25
N ILE A 82 -13.19 -11.22 3.50
CA ILE A 82 -11.93 -11.81 3.95
C ILE A 82 -11.99 -13.35 3.84
N ARG A 83 -13.10 -13.95 4.26
CA ARG A 83 -13.29 -15.40 4.13
C ARG A 83 -13.28 -15.86 2.67
N SER A 84 -13.98 -15.15 1.82
CA SER A 84 -14.00 -15.43 0.38
C SER A 84 -12.59 -15.38 -0.19
N ALA A 85 -11.81 -14.38 0.16
CA ALA A 85 -10.43 -14.21 -0.30
C ALA A 85 -9.51 -15.35 0.18
N PHE A 86 -9.69 -15.84 1.40
CA PHE A 86 -8.92 -16.98 1.92
C PHE A 86 -9.47 -18.34 1.47
N GLY A 87 -10.65 -18.40 0.87
CA GLY A 87 -11.36 -19.65 0.60
C GLY A 87 -11.81 -20.35 1.88
N ASP A 88 -12.22 -19.56 2.90
CA ASP A 88 -12.65 -20.05 4.22
C ASP A 88 -14.15 -20.35 4.26
N ASP A 89 -14.52 -21.43 4.92
CA ASP A 89 -15.93 -21.83 5.06
C ASP A 89 -16.46 -21.45 6.46
N VAL A 90 -17.60 -20.76 6.49
CA VAL A 90 -18.27 -20.35 7.74
C VAL A 90 -18.63 -21.55 8.64
N ARG A 91 -18.97 -22.71 8.06
CA ARG A 91 -19.35 -23.92 8.79
C ARG A 91 -18.16 -24.74 9.28
N ASN A 92 -17.00 -24.59 8.60
CA ASN A 92 -15.75 -25.25 8.98
C ASN A 92 -14.59 -24.26 8.84
N PRO A 93 -14.54 -23.24 9.73
CA PRO A 93 -13.60 -22.15 9.61
C PRO A 93 -12.16 -22.64 9.85
N ARG A 94 -11.24 -22.24 8.94
CA ARG A 94 -9.80 -22.48 9.06
C ARG A 94 -9.04 -21.20 9.45
N TYR A 95 -9.60 -20.05 9.09
CA TYR A 95 -8.95 -18.75 9.30
C TYR A 95 -9.72 -17.91 10.28
N ILE A 96 -11.02 -17.67 10.06
CA ILE A 96 -11.82 -16.77 10.91
C ILE A 96 -13.00 -17.52 11.50
N GLU A 97 -12.99 -17.66 12.82
CA GLU A 97 -14.11 -18.20 13.60
C GLU A 97 -15.07 -17.11 14.06
N THR A 98 -16.37 -17.37 13.98
CA THR A 98 -17.40 -16.47 14.52
C THR A 98 -17.87 -16.96 15.88
N PHE A 99 -17.75 -16.10 16.89
CA PHE A 99 -18.37 -16.30 18.19
C PHE A 99 -19.68 -15.53 18.23
N HIS A 100 -20.79 -16.27 18.22
CA HIS A 100 -22.13 -15.66 18.21
C HIS A 100 -22.29 -14.65 19.34
N ARG A 101 -22.73 -13.42 19.02
CA ARG A 101 -22.90 -12.28 19.94
C ARG A 101 -21.62 -11.79 20.65
N ARG A 102 -20.46 -12.36 20.39
CA ARG A 102 -19.19 -11.98 21.02
C ARG A 102 -18.24 -11.30 20.03
N GLY A 103 -18.08 -11.85 18.83
CA GLY A 103 -17.17 -11.27 17.84
C GLY A 103 -16.53 -12.31 16.94
N TYR A 104 -15.28 -12.06 16.58
CA TYR A 104 -14.50 -12.87 15.63
C TYR A 104 -13.12 -13.19 16.19
N ARG A 105 -12.55 -14.31 15.75
CA ARG A 105 -11.19 -14.72 16.10
C ARG A 105 -10.45 -15.18 14.86
N LEU A 106 -9.24 -14.66 14.64
CA LEU A 106 -8.33 -15.23 13.66
C LEU A 106 -7.62 -16.42 14.30
N MET A 107 -7.87 -17.62 13.76
CA MET A 107 -7.34 -18.89 14.31
C MET A 107 -6.02 -19.28 13.64
N ALA A 108 -5.82 -18.88 12.40
CA ALA A 108 -4.61 -19.21 11.66
C ALA A 108 -3.39 -18.57 12.30
N PRO A 109 -2.24 -19.25 12.34
CA PRO A 109 -1.01 -18.68 12.87
C PRO A 109 -0.58 -17.47 12.04
N VAL A 110 -0.21 -16.39 12.74
CA VAL A 110 0.34 -15.18 12.14
C VAL A 110 1.83 -15.17 12.38
N VAL A 111 2.60 -15.06 11.31
CA VAL A 111 4.06 -14.96 11.34
C VAL A 111 4.45 -13.68 10.62
N VAL A 112 5.05 -12.74 11.36
CA VAL A 112 5.59 -11.52 10.76
C VAL A 112 6.81 -11.92 9.94
N GLU A 113 6.81 -11.58 8.65
CA GLU A 113 8.02 -11.68 7.86
C GLU A 113 8.94 -10.52 8.28
N GLU A 114 9.97 -10.83 9.04
CA GLU A 114 11.09 -9.90 9.14
C GLU A 114 11.64 -9.79 7.71
N LYS A 115 11.44 -8.62 7.08
CA LYS A 115 12.23 -8.32 5.88
C LYS A 115 13.68 -8.50 6.32
N PRO A 116 14.42 -9.45 5.75
CA PRO A 116 15.87 -9.48 5.99
C PRO A 116 16.35 -8.10 5.58
N SER A 117 16.86 -7.36 6.55
CA SER A 117 17.55 -6.11 6.28
C SER A 117 18.73 -6.49 5.37
N GLY A 118 18.53 -6.40 4.05
CA GLY A 118 19.61 -6.61 3.13
C GLY A 118 19.47 -7.60 1.99
N ASP A 119 18.28 -8.16 1.70
CA ASP A 119 18.05 -8.66 0.34
C ASP A 119 16.81 -7.97 -0.23
N VAL A 120 17.00 -6.77 -0.71
CA VAL A 120 16.32 -6.37 -1.93
C VAL A 120 16.45 -7.58 -2.84
N ALA A 121 15.32 -8.27 -3.15
CA ALA A 121 15.36 -9.24 -4.22
C ALA A 121 16.23 -8.60 -5.29
N LYS A 122 17.38 -9.18 -5.56
CA LYS A 122 18.12 -8.84 -6.75
C LYS A 122 17.14 -9.16 -7.88
N PHE A 123 16.34 -8.16 -8.27
CA PHE A 123 16.12 -8.02 -9.69
C PHE A 123 17.51 -8.31 -10.27
N PRO A 124 17.67 -9.22 -11.23
CA PRO A 124 18.93 -9.27 -11.93
C PRO A 124 19.19 -7.82 -12.30
N GLY A 125 20.00 -7.16 -11.45
CA GLY A 125 20.33 -5.76 -11.60
C GLY A 125 20.77 -5.62 -13.03
N PRO A 126 20.58 -4.48 -13.67
CA PRO A 126 21.18 -4.26 -14.95
C PRO A 126 22.55 -4.89 -14.85
N ARG A 127 22.83 -5.92 -15.70
CA ARG A 127 24.15 -6.55 -15.74
C ARG A 127 25.13 -5.41 -15.53
N GLU A 128 26.01 -5.53 -14.52
CA GLU A 128 27.08 -4.57 -14.36
C GLU A 128 27.77 -4.46 -15.73
N SER A 129 27.20 -3.59 -16.54
CA SER A 129 27.93 -3.00 -17.63
C SER A 129 29.05 -2.25 -16.93
N PRO A 130 30.30 -2.40 -17.36
CA PRO A 130 31.40 -1.67 -16.75
C PRO A 130 30.93 -0.21 -16.65
N VAL A 131 30.91 0.33 -15.43
CA VAL A 131 30.59 1.71 -15.16
C VAL A 131 31.58 2.52 -15.99
N LEU A 132 31.13 3.00 -17.13
CA LEU A 132 31.79 4.11 -17.80
C LEU A 132 31.48 5.29 -16.89
N GLU A 133 32.42 5.60 -16.03
CA GLU A 133 32.44 6.81 -15.21
C GLU A 133 32.34 7.95 -16.20
N ASP A 134 31.18 8.64 -16.21
CA ASP A 134 30.86 9.92 -16.86
C ASP A 134 29.64 9.93 -17.81
N GLU A 135 28.76 8.95 -17.83
CA GLU A 135 27.46 9.16 -18.49
C GLU A 135 26.41 9.61 -17.46
N PRO A 136 25.76 10.78 -17.67
CA PRO A 136 24.71 11.27 -16.79
C PRO A 136 23.54 10.28 -16.78
N ASP A 137 23.12 9.84 -15.59
CA ASP A 137 21.97 8.94 -15.41
C ASP A 137 20.68 9.68 -15.82
N PRO A 138 19.97 9.26 -16.88
CA PRO A 138 18.76 9.93 -17.33
C PRO A 138 17.56 9.71 -16.37
N TYR A 139 17.72 8.88 -15.32
CA TYR A 139 16.66 8.54 -14.36
C TYR A 139 17.05 8.89 -12.93
N PRO A 140 16.79 10.12 -12.46
CA PRO A 140 17.18 10.58 -11.10
C PRO A 140 16.41 9.89 -9.97
N GLY A 141 15.62 8.85 -10.24
CA GLY A 141 14.82 8.12 -9.26
C GLY A 141 13.71 8.99 -8.65
N LEU A 142 13.73 9.19 -7.33
CA LEU A 142 12.75 10.02 -6.61
C LEU A 142 13.14 11.52 -6.57
N ALA A 143 14.34 11.87 -7.03
CA ALA A 143 14.76 13.27 -7.11
C ALA A 143 14.01 14.00 -8.26
N PRO A 144 13.62 15.26 -8.09
CA PRO A 144 13.06 16.03 -9.19
C PRO A 144 14.14 16.36 -10.22
N PHE A 145 13.79 16.38 -11.49
CA PHE A 145 14.65 16.94 -12.53
C PHE A 145 15.02 18.39 -12.21
N THR A 146 16.27 18.75 -12.45
CA THR A 146 16.83 20.06 -12.21
C THR A 146 17.10 20.82 -13.52
N GLU A 147 17.59 22.04 -13.44
CA GLU A 147 17.96 22.84 -14.61
C GLU A 147 19.10 22.22 -15.44
N THR A 148 19.87 21.29 -14.87
CA THR A 148 20.92 20.55 -15.56
C THR A 148 20.40 19.32 -16.30
N ASP A 149 19.17 18.91 -16.02
CA ASP A 149 18.59 17.69 -16.54
C ASP A 149 17.57 17.97 -17.67
N VAL A 150 17.56 19.15 -18.22
CA VAL A 150 16.61 19.61 -19.26
C VAL A 150 16.60 18.68 -20.47
N GLU A 151 17.76 18.16 -20.86
CA GLU A 151 17.91 17.24 -21.99
C GLU A 151 17.24 15.87 -21.74
N PHE A 152 16.94 15.51 -20.49
CA PHE A 152 16.24 14.28 -20.12
C PHE A 152 14.75 14.49 -19.79
N PHE A 153 14.26 15.74 -19.88
CA PHE A 153 12.86 16.09 -19.58
C PHE A 153 12.02 16.14 -20.85
N PHE A 154 11.44 15.00 -21.23
CA PHE A 154 10.67 14.84 -22.46
C PHE A 154 9.16 14.68 -22.22
N GLY A 155 8.38 14.94 -23.29
CA GLY A 155 6.96 14.61 -23.38
C GLY A 155 6.02 15.64 -22.72
N ARG A 156 6.54 16.79 -22.28
CA ARG A 156 5.78 17.90 -21.70
C ARG A 156 5.96 19.23 -22.41
N GLU A 157 6.51 19.22 -23.61
CA GLU A 157 6.81 20.41 -24.41
C GLU A 157 5.55 21.27 -24.68
N PRO A 158 4.37 20.69 -24.98
CA PRO A 158 3.15 21.49 -25.20
C PRO A 158 2.70 22.21 -23.93
N GLU A 159 2.79 21.58 -22.76
CA GLU A 159 2.41 22.15 -21.49
C GLU A 159 3.39 23.27 -21.06
N VAL A 160 4.68 23.07 -21.29
CA VAL A 160 5.73 24.08 -21.06
C VAL A 160 5.46 25.31 -21.94
N ALA A 161 5.23 25.12 -23.23
CA ALA A 161 4.88 26.20 -24.13
C ALA A 161 3.59 26.94 -23.74
N GLN A 162 2.60 26.22 -23.20
CA GLN A 162 1.37 26.82 -22.68
C GLN A 162 1.63 27.63 -21.41
N MET A 163 2.48 27.12 -20.53
CA MET A 163 2.87 27.83 -19.31
C MET A 163 3.55 29.14 -19.64
N TRP A 164 4.53 29.16 -20.55
CA TRP A 164 5.23 30.36 -20.99
C TRP A 164 4.28 31.38 -21.61
N ARG A 165 3.34 30.99 -22.47
CA ARG A 165 2.30 31.89 -23.02
C ARG A 165 1.44 32.53 -21.92
N LYS A 166 1.13 31.79 -20.85
CA LYS A 166 0.35 32.33 -19.71
C LYS A 166 1.20 33.28 -18.85
N LEU A 167 2.49 32.96 -18.63
CA LEU A 167 3.39 33.81 -17.87
C LEU A 167 3.64 35.16 -18.54
N THR A 168 3.79 35.19 -19.86
CA THR A 168 3.96 36.45 -20.62
C THR A 168 2.73 37.35 -20.56
N SER A 169 1.54 36.79 -20.36
CA SER A 169 0.27 37.56 -20.27
C SER A 169 -0.16 37.88 -18.84
N ARG A 170 0.40 37.19 -17.81
CA ARG A 170 0.01 37.32 -16.41
C ARG A 170 1.25 37.37 -15.49
N ARG A 171 1.18 38.19 -14.44
CA ARG A 171 2.31 38.34 -13.50
C ARG A 171 2.44 37.19 -12.49
N LEU A 172 1.43 36.31 -12.41
CA LEU A 172 1.39 35.19 -11.46
C LEU A 172 0.74 33.98 -12.15
N LEU A 173 1.36 32.82 -11.99
CA LEU A 173 0.82 31.53 -12.40
C LEU A 173 0.98 30.52 -11.25
N ALA A 174 -0.09 29.81 -10.93
CA ALA A 174 -0.08 28.72 -9.96
C ALA A 174 -0.14 27.37 -10.68
N VAL A 175 0.80 26.47 -10.35
CA VAL A 175 0.82 25.08 -10.83
C VAL A 175 0.27 24.18 -9.73
N ILE A 176 -0.90 23.59 -9.93
CA ILE A 176 -1.63 22.79 -8.96
C ILE A 176 -1.75 21.35 -9.45
N GLY A 177 -1.61 20.38 -8.56
CA GLY A 177 -1.78 18.97 -8.85
C GLY A 177 -1.42 18.08 -7.66
N PRO A 178 -1.73 16.76 -7.68
CA PRO A 178 -1.39 15.80 -6.63
C PRO A 178 0.10 15.75 -6.30
N SER A 179 0.46 15.25 -5.11
CA SER A 179 1.87 15.00 -4.77
C SER A 179 2.45 13.94 -5.73
N GLY A 180 3.73 14.08 -6.09
CA GLY A 180 4.41 13.13 -6.99
C GLY A 180 4.12 13.28 -8.50
N VAL A 181 3.23 14.19 -8.93
CA VAL A 181 2.90 14.38 -10.36
C VAL A 181 4.00 15.10 -11.18
N GLY A 182 5.14 15.40 -10.56
CA GLY A 182 6.28 16.03 -11.24
C GLY A 182 6.20 17.56 -11.36
N LYS A 183 5.45 18.27 -10.48
CA LYS A 183 5.36 19.75 -10.52
C LYS A 183 6.71 20.44 -10.39
N THR A 184 7.57 19.95 -9.52
CA THR A 184 8.91 20.53 -9.29
C THR A 184 9.80 20.31 -10.50
N SER A 185 9.80 19.13 -11.10
CA SER A 185 10.53 18.83 -12.33
C SER A 185 10.05 19.71 -13.48
N PHE A 186 8.72 19.86 -13.62
CA PHE A 186 8.10 20.71 -14.64
C PHE A 186 8.49 22.21 -14.53
N LEU A 187 8.71 22.69 -13.31
CA LEU A 187 9.11 24.10 -13.07
C LEU A 187 10.62 24.34 -13.19
N ARG A 188 11.43 23.29 -13.06
CA ARG A 188 12.91 23.41 -13.08
C ARG A 188 13.54 23.00 -14.39
N ALA A 189 13.01 21.95 -15.02
CA ALA A 189 13.54 21.38 -16.25
C ALA A 189 12.66 21.65 -17.49
N GLY A 190 11.46 22.25 -17.27
CA GLY A 190 10.50 22.56 -18.33
C GLY A 190 10.53 23.98 -18.89
#